data_79f48fb271baf7473e277f8235483a1f
#
_entry.id   79f48fb271baf7473e277f8235483a1f
#
_cell.length_a   1.000
_cell.length_b   1.000
_cell.length_c   1.000
_cell.angle_alpha   90.00
_cell.angle_beta   90.00
_cell.angle_gamma   90.00
#
_symmetry.space_group_name_H-M   'P 1'
#
loop_
_entity.id
_entity.type
_entity.pdbx_description
1 polymer ?
#
loop_
_entity_poly.entity_id
_entity_poly.type
_entity_poly.pdbx_seq_one_letter_code
_entity_poly.pdbx_strand_id
1 'polypeptide(L)'
;MLIQSHIADLSTPTGVMRTYIHRPIDTKKVSAILFYSEIFQQTGPIERAARFMAGQGYAVLVPEVFHELNPIGTVLGYDDAGRDKGNADKAAKDVQCYDADNRAMIDWLNTQDWYSGNVGAMGFCIGGHLAFRATLQPEVKATACFYATDLHTNIIPNKPSQHSMQRLADIKGELMMIWGKQDNHIPSAGRAQVHQQLTDANLNFTWHEFNGQHAFMRDEGERYDPQLAMNGYLLATQMFGSAL
;
A
#
# COMPACT_ATOMS: atom_id res chain seq x y z
N MET A 1 19.10 10.01 -12.37
CA MET A 1 18.93 8.56 -12.07
C MET A 1 18.13 7.92 -13.19
N LEU A 2 18.56 6.75 -13.68
CA LEU A 2 17.78 5.98 -14.65
C LEU A 2 16.93 4.95 -13.90
N ILE A 3 15.67 4.83 -14.28
CA ILE A 3 14.74 3.87 -13.71
C ILE A 3 14.45 2.78 -14.74
N GLN A 4 14.63 1.53 -14.34
CA GLN A 4 14.15 0.39 -15.13
C GLN A 4 12.85 -0.12 -14.56
N SER A 5 12.00 -0.63 -15.45
CA SER A 5 10.76 -1.31 -15.11
C SER A 5 10.78 -2.73 -15.67
N HIS A 6 10.41 -3.71 -14.88
CA HIS A 6 10.27 -5.09 -15.31
C HIS A 6 9.14 -5.77 -14.53
N ILE A 7 8.79 -6.98 -14.92
CA ILE A 7 7.75 -7.77 -14.29
C ILE A 7 8.39 -9.01 -13.67
N ALA A 8 7.91 -9.38 -12.48
CA ALA A 8 8.16 -10.67 -11.88
C ALA A 8 6.83 -11.35 -11.56
N ASP A 9 6.69 -12.60 -11.95
CA ASP A 9 5.54 -13.43 -11.63
C ASP A 9 5.91 -14.28 -10.41
N LEU A 10 5.32 -13.95 -9.25
CA LEU A 10 5.63 -14.55 -7.96
C LEU A 10 4.68 -15.69 -7.64
N SER A 11 5.21 -16.82 -7.17
CA SER A 11 4.37 -17.91 -6.70
C SER A 11 3.81 -17.61 -5.32
N THR A 12 2.49 -17.73 -5.15
CA THR A 12 1.79 -17.63 -3.88
C THR A 12 0.95 -18.88 -3.65
N PRO A 13 0.44 -19.14 -2.44
CA PRO A 13 -0.44 -20.28 -2.19
C PRO A 13 -1.73 -20.27 -3.01
N THR A 14 -2.15 -19.10 -3.51
CA THR A 14 -3.41 -18.93 -4.27
C THR A 14 -3.19 -18.74 -5.76
N GLY A 15 -1.95 -18.84 -6.25
CA GLY A 15 -1.63 -18.74 -7.67
C GLY A 15 -0.42 -17.89 -7.97
N VAL A 16 -0.29 -17.49 -9.21
CA VAL A 16 0.79 -16.61 -9.67
C VAL A 16 0.36 -15.18 -9.52
N MET A 17 1.12 -14.41 -8.75
CA MET A 17 0.91 -12.98 -8.53
C MET A 17 1.89 -12.18 -9.40
N ARG A 18 1.39 -11.55 -10.44
CA ARG A 18 2.19 -10.60 -11.22
C ARG A 18 2.53 -9.40 -10.36
N THR A 19 3.79 -9.01 -10.39
CA THR A 19 4.32 -7.88 -9.64
C THR A 19 5.13 -6.99 -10.58
N TYR A 20 4.78 -5.72 -10.65
CA TYR A 20 5.49 -4.71 -11.43
C TYR A 20 6.57 -4.10 -10.58
N ILE A 21 7.79 -4.02 -11.11
CA ILE A 21 8.96 -3.60 -10.37
C ILE A 21 9.58 -2.39 -11.06
N HIS A 22 9.68 -1.29 -10.32
CA HIS A 22 10.34 -0.07 -10.77
C HIS A 22 11.52 0.20 -9.83
N ARG A 23 12.75 0.27 -10.37
CA ARG A 23 13.91 0.51 -9.54
C ARG A 23 14.99 1.32 -10.24
N PRO A 24 15.85 2.01 -9.47
CA PRO A 24 17.05 2.63 -10.03
C PRO A 24 17.97 1.58 -10.69
N ILE A 25 18.58 1.96 -11.81
CA ILE A 25 19.73 1.24 -12.34
C ILE A 25 20.95 1.81 -11.60
N ASP A 26 21.34 1.15 -10.52
CA ASP A 26 22.52 1.53 -9.72
C ASP A 26 23.33 0.27 -9.42
N THR A 27 24.62 0.48 -9.14
CA THR A 27 25.52 -0.56 -8.67
C THR A 27 25.39 -0.79 -7.16
N LYS A 28 24.76 0.13 -6.43
CA LYS A 28 24.49 0.01 -4.99
C LYS A 28 23.21 -0.77 -4.73
N LYS A 29 23.19 -1.45 -3.60
CA LYS A 29 21.96 -2.04 -3.09
C LYS A 29 20.98 -0.94 -2.67
N VAL A 30 19.69 -1.16 -2.97
CA VAL A 30 18.62 -0.21 -2.69
C VAL A 30 17.59 -0.82 -1.75
N SER A 31 16.97 0.02 -0.94
CA SER A 31 15.83 -0.37 -0.10
C SER A 31 14.58 -0.55 -0.96
N ALA A 32 13.65 -1.37 -0.50
CA ALA A 32 12.44 -1.68 -1.25
C ALA A 32 11.18 -1.07 -0.60
N ILE A 33 10.16 -0.82 -1.41
CA ILE A 33 8.82 -0.42 -0.99
C ILE A 33 7.80 -1.37 -1.62
N LEU A 34 7.01 -2.04 -0.80
CA LEU A 34 5.82 -2.76 -1.23
C LEU A 34 4.71 -1.72 -1.43
N PHE A 35 4.29 -1.49 -2.66
CA PHE A 35 3.32 -0.45 -2.98
C PHE A 35 2.00 -1.05 -3.45
N TYR A 36 0.95 -0.85 -2.67
CA TYR A 36 -0.38 -1.41 -2.91
C TYR A 36 -1.30 -0.39 -3.59
N SER A 37 -1.88 -0.83 -4.68
CA SER A 37 -2.80 -0.04 -5.49
C SER A 37 -4.17 0.13 -4.83
N GLU A 38 -4.99 1.00 -5.42
CA GLU A 38 -6.44 1.04 -5.20
C GLU A 38 -7.11 -0.24 -5.73
N ILE A 39 -8.44 -0.36 -5.58
CA ILE A 39 -9.22 -1.49 -6.11
C ILE A 39 -9.11 -1.68 -7.63
N PHE A 40 -8.58 -0.69 -8.36
CA PHE A 40 -8.45 -0.68 -9.82
C PHE A 40 -7.18 -1.35 -10.34
N GLN A 41 -6.30 -1.81 -9.45
CA GLN A 41 -5.01 -2.45 -9.71
C GLN A 41 -3.97 -1.51 -10.37
N GLN A 42 -3.15 -2.01 -11.29
CA GLN A 42 -2.00 -1.31 -11.88
C GLN A 42 -2.45 -0.28 -12.94
N THR A 43 -3.12 0.77 -12.51
CA THR A 43 -3.53 1.89 -13.37
C THR A 43 -2.36 2.83 -13.68
N GLY A 44 -2.57 3.75 -14.64
CA GLY A 44 -1.58 4.81 -14.96
C GLY A 44 -1.12 5.63 -13.75
N PRO A 45 -2.04 6.16 -12.91
CA PRO A 45 -1.69 6.84 -11.66
C PRO A 45 -0.82 6.01 -10.71
N ILE A 46 -1.11 4.72 -10.56
CA ILE A 46 -0.32 3.83 -9.71
C ILE A 46 1.09 3.63 -10.28
N GLU A 47 1.21 3.41 -11.59
CA GLU A 47 2.52 3.31 -12.24
C GLU A 47 3.35 4.58 -12.06
N ARG A 48 2.75 5.77 -12.29
CA ARG A 48 3.45 7.05 -12.10
C ARG A 48 3.90 7.26 -10.66
N ALA A 49 3.05 6.94 -9.68
CA ALA A 49 3.40 6.99 -8.26
C ALA A 49 4.55 6.04 -7.91
N ALA A 50 4.52 4.81 -8.41
CA ALA A 50 5.59 3.83 -8.22
C ALA A 50 6.91 4.31 -8.82
N ARG A 51 6.88 4.84 -10.05
CA ARG A 51 8.06 5.40 -10.72
C ARG A 51 8.58 6.66 -10.03
N PHE A 52 7.70 7.49 -9.47
CA PHE A 52 8.10 8.63 -8.65
C PHE A 52 8.92 8.16 -7.43
N MET A 53 8.43 7.17 -6.69
CA MET A 53 9.15 6.62 -5.54
C MET A 53 10.46 5.92 -5.96
N ALA A 54 10.48 5.24 -7.11
CA ALA A 54 11.71 4.70 -7.66
C ALA A 54 12.73 5.80 -7.97
N GLY A 55 12.27 6.97 -8.44
CA GLY A 55 13.09 8.17 -8.64
C GLY A 55 13.68 8.74 -7.34
N GLN A 56 13.13 8.37 -6.17
CA GLN A 56 13.69 8.72 -4.86
C GLN A 56 14.75 7.72 -4.37
N GLY A 57 15.05 6.67 -5.16
CA GLY A 57 16.11 5.71 -4.84
C GLY A 57 15.63 4.36 -4.32
N TYR A 58 14.33 4.08 -4.36
CA TYR A 58 13.75 2.82 -3.87
C TYR A 58 13.47 1.84 -5.00
N ALA A 59 13.53 0.54 -4.69
CA ALA A 59 12.92 -0.48 -5.54
C ALA A 59 11.44 -0.61 -5.13
N VAL A 60 10.52 -0.34 -6.04
CA VAL A 60 9.08 -0.31 -5.77
C VAL A 60 8.43 -1.52 -6.42
N LEU A 61 7.76 -2.34 -5.62
CA LEU A 61 7.05 -3.54 -6.02
C LEU A 61 5.55 -3.28 -5.97
N VAL A 62 4.86 -3.39 -7.10
CA VAL A 62 3.40 -3.20 -7.20
C VAL A 62 2.75 -4.52 -7.60
N PRO A 63 2.14 -5.25 -6.64
CA PRO A 63 1.49 -6.53 -6.94
C PRO A 63 0.10 -6.34 -7.57
N GLU A 64 -0.32 -7.29 -8.38
CA GLU A 64 -1.73 -7.47 -8.74
C GLU A 64 -2.47 -8.06 -7.53
N VAL A 65 -3.05 -7.21 -6.70
CA VAL A 65 -3.62 -7.58 -5.40
C VAL A 65 -4.80 -8.54 -5.48
N PHE A 66 -5.43 -8.70 -6.66
CA PHE A 66 -6.56 -9.61 -6.89
C PHE A 66 -6.22 -10.68 -7.94
N HIS A 67 -4.95 -11.14 -7.95
CA HIS A 67 -4.42 -12.08 -8.94
C HIS A 67 -5.15 -13.43 -9.00
N GLU A 68 -5.72 -13.90 -7.89
CA GLU A 68 -6.48 -15.16 -7.86
C GLU A 68 -7.90 -15.03 -8.43
N LEU A 69 -8.41 -13.81 -8.58
CA LEU A 69 -9.78 -13.51 -9.00
C LEU A 69 -9.89 -12.96 -10.41
N ASN A 70 -8.74 -12.60 -11.00
CA ASN A 70 -8.69 -11.94 -12.31
C ASN A 70 -7.58 -12.53 -13.18
N PRO A 71 -7.74 -12.50 -14.50
CA PRO A 71 -6.63 -12.78 -15.42
C PRO A 71 -5.45 -11.82 -15.17
N ILE A 72 -4.23 -12.33 -15.35
CA ILE A 72 -3.00 -11.54 -15.26
C ILE A 72 -3.07 -10.32 -16.19
N GLY A 73 -2.68 -9.16 -15.68
CA GLY A 73 -2.70 -7.90 -16.42
C GLY A 73 -4.06 -7.18 -16.38
N THR A 74 -5.01 -7.66 -15.57
CA THR A 74 -6.30 -6.97 -15.40
C THR A 74 -6.12 -5.60 -14.77
N VAL A 75 -6.60 -4.57 -15.45
CA VAL A 75 -6.72 -3.19 -14.95
C VAL A 75 -8.17 -2.76 -15.08
N LEU A 76 -8.73 -2.22 -14.00
CA LEU A 76 -10.12 -1.77 -13.98
C LEU A 76 -10.20 -0.27 -14.30
N GLY A 77 -11.28 0.13 -15.01
CA GLY A 77 -11.54 1.55 -15.30
C GLY A 77 -11.99 2.32 -14.07
N TYR A 78 -11.76 3.65 -14.08
CA TYR A 78 -12.28 4.57 -13.05
C TYR A 78 -13.76 4.94 -13.29
N ASP A 79 -14.58 3.92 -13.58
CA ASP A 79 -16.01 4.01 -13.82
C ASP A 79 -16.80 3.15 -12.82
N ASP A 80 -18.12 3.15 -12.94
CA ASP A 80 -18.99 2.38 -12.04
C ASP A 80 -18.74 0.88 -12.15
N ALA A 81 -18.52 0.37 -13.37
CA ALA A 81 -18.27 -1.06 -13.58
C ALA A 81 -16.94 -1.51 -12.96
N GLY A 82 -15.89 -0.72 -13.14
CA GLY A 82 -14.57 -0.98 -12.52
C GLY A 82 -14.62 -0.88 -11.00
N ARG A 83 -15.32 0.12 -10.47
CA ARG A 83 -15.55 0.27 -9.03
C ARG A 83 -16.29 -0.94 -8.44
N ASP A 84 -17.38 -1.37 -9.08
CA ASP A 84 -18.21 -2.46 -8.58
C ASP A 84 -17.45 -3.79 -8.65
N LYS A 85 -16.72 -4.05 -9.73
CA LYS A 85 -15.83 -5.22 -9.84
C LYS A 85 -14.73 -5.21 -8.77
N GLY A 86 -14.02 -4.10 -8.62
CA GLY A 86 -12.94 -3.99 -7.62
C GLY A 86 -13.42 -4.15 -6.18
N ASN A 87 -14.63 -3.65 -5.85
CA ASN A 87 -15.25 -3.88 -4.55
C ASN A 87 -15.68 -5.34 -4.36
N ALA A 88 -16.18 -5.99 -5.42
CA ALA A 88 -16.50 -7.42 -5.38
C ALA A 88 -15.24 -8.27 -5.15
N ASP A 89 -14.14 -7.97 -5.81
CA ASP A 89 -12.86 -8.65 -5.63
C ASP A 89 -12.33 -8.47 -4.20
N LYS A 90 -12.36 -7.23 -3.69
CA LYS A 90 -12.01 -6.93 -2.30
C LYS A 90 -12.84 -7.74 -1.31
N ALA A 91 -14.14 -7.89 -1.57
CA ALA A 91 -15.05 -8.65 -0.71
C ALA A 91 -14.85 -10.19 -0.81
N ALA A 92 -14.32 -10.68 -1.91
CA ALA A 92 -14.12 -12.10 -2.16
C ALA A 92 -12.77 -12.63 -1.65
N LYS A 93 -11.72 -11.80 -1.66
CA LYS A 93 -10.36 -12.23 -1.27
C LYS A 93 -10.24 -12.41 0.24
N ASP A 94 -9.74 -13.59 0.67
CA ASP A 94 -9.47 -13.86 2.09
C ASP A 94 -8.28 -13.01 2.59
N VAL A 95 -8.39 -12.54 3.83
CA VAL A 95 -7.36 -11.74 4.47
C VAL A 95 -6.00 -12.45 4.58
N GLN A 96 -6.00 -13.77 4.73
CA GLN A 96 -4.78 -14.58 4.77
C GLN A 96 -4.03 -14.62 3.43
N CYS A 97 -4.77 -14.47 2.32
CA CYS A 97 -4.14 -14.40 1.00
C CYS A 97 -3.29 -13.12 0.85
N TYR A 98 -3.76 -11.99 1.38
CA TYR A 98 -2.93 -10.77 1.40
C TYR A 98 -1.66 -10.93 2.24
N ASP A 99 -1.73 -11.64 3.38
CA ASP A 99 -0.54 -11.92 4.20
C ASP A 99 0.46 -12.82 3.48
N ALA A 100 -0.05 -13.83 2.76
CA ALA A 100 0.77 -14.71 1.94
C ALA A 100 1.42 -13.98 0.77
N ASP A 101 0.71 -13.04 0.13
CA ASP A 101 1.24 -12.19 -0.92
C ASP A 101 2.38 -11.28 -0.39
N ASN A 102 2.19 -10.70 0.79
CA ASN A 102 3.25 -9.93 1.45
C ASN A 102 4.49 -10.78 1.68
N ARG A 103 4.32 -11.99 2.18
CA ARG A 103 5.42 -12.92 2.40
C ARG A 103 6.14 -13.29 1.10
N ALA A 104 5.39 -13.58 0.04
CA ALA A 104 5.97 -13.92 -1.27
C ALA A 104 6.83 -12.78 -1.84
N MET A 105 6.38 -11.51 -1.69
CA MET A 105 7.18 -10.36 -2.13
C MET A 105 8.47 -10.20 -1.33
N ILE A 106 8.42 -10.36 0.00
CA ILE A 106 9.60 -10.25 0.86
C ILE A 106 10.59 -11.41 0.57
N ASP A 107 10.08 -12.62 0.40
CA ASP A 107 10.91 -13.77 0.08
C ASP A 107 11.59 -13.60 -1.29
N TRP A 108 10.85 -13.10 -2.29
CA TRP A 108 11.42 -12.78 -3.58
C TRP A 108 12.50 -11.67 -3.48
N LEU A 109 12.27 -10.61 -2.71
CA LEU A 109 13.26 -9.55 -2.48
C LEU A 109 14.56 -10.12 -1.93
N ASN A 110 14.50 -11.07 -1.01
CA ASN A 110 15.68 -11.70 -0.41
C ASN A 110 16.52 -12.52 -1.42
N THR A 111 15.98 -12.83 -2.58
CA THR A 111 16.73 -13.47 -3.68
C THR A 111 17.43 -12.48 -4.60
N GLN A 112 17.23 -11.17 -4.43
CA GLN A 112 17.71 -10.16 -5.34
C GLN A 112 19.07 -9.57 -4.90
N ASP A 113 20.07 -9.64 -5.73
CA ASP A 113 21.43 -9.13 -5.43
C ASP A 113 21.48 -7.62 -5.17
N TRP A 114 20.54 -6.87 -5.77
CA TRP A 114 20.44 -5.43 -5.62
C TRP A 114 19.67 -4.98 -4.37
N TYR A 115 19.04 -5.87 -3.63
CA TYR A 115 18.27 -5.54 -2.44
C TYR A 115 19.18 -5.31 -1.22
N SER A 116 18.92 -4.23 -0.46
CA SER A 116 19.72 -3.86 0.72
C SER A 116 19.38 -4.65 1.98
N GLY A 117 18.23 -5.35 2.00
CA GLY A 117 17.67 -5.96 3.21
C GLY A 117 16.69 -5.05 3.96
N ASN A 118 16.42 -3.83 3.47
CA ASN A 118 15.48 -2.90 4.11
C ASN A 118 14.21 -2.77 3.27
N VAL A 119 13.06 -3.01 3.87
CA VAL A 119 11.76 -2.89 3.20
C VAL A 119 10.78 -2.05 4.00
N GLY A 120 10.07 -1.18 3.28
CA GLY A 120 8.91 -0.45 3.76
C GLY A 120 7.67 -0.82 2.95
N ALA A 121 6.53 -0.21 3.30
CA ALA A 121 5.30 -0.37 2.55
C ALA A 121 4.60 0.98 2.36
N MET A 122 3.84 1.13 1.27
CA MET A 122 2.93 2.25 1.07
C MET A 122 1.71 1.80 0.27
N GLY A 123 0.65 2.58 0.31
CA GLY A 123 -0.50 2.28 -0.51
C GLY A 123 -1.60 3.31 -0.43
N PHE A 124 -2.50 3.24 -1.40
CA PHE A 124 -3.60 4.18 -1.59
C PHE A 124 -4.96 3.48 -1.44
N CYS A 125 -5.92 4.07 -0.75
CA CYS A 125 -7.28 3.53 -0.57
C CYS A 125 -7.24 2.18 0.16
N ILE A 126 -7.80 1.11 -0.42
CA ILE A 126 -7.61 -0.25 0.10
C ILE A 126 -6.12 -0.61 0.18
N GLY A 127 -5.31 -0.14 -0.77
CA GLY A 127 -3.86 -0.31 -0.72
C GLY A 127 -3.22 0.31 0.51
N GLY A 128 -3.76 1.42 1.03
CA GLY A 128 -3.33 1.97 2.31
C GLY A 128 -3.59 1.01 3.48
N HIS A 129 -4.70 0.29 3.46
CA HIS A 129 -4.98 -0.77 4.43
C HIS A 129 -4.07 -1.99 4.21
N LEU A 130 -3.82 -2.37 2.95
CA LEU A 130 -2.90 -3.49 2.65
C LEU A 130 -1.46 -3.17 3.05
N ALA A 131 -1.03 -1.93 2.88
CA ALA A 131 0.25 -1.45 3.40
C ALA A 131 0.29 -1.53 4.94
N PHE A 132 -0.77 -1.06 5.62
CA PHE A 132 -0.91 -1.24 7.06
C PHE A 132 -0.78 -2.72 7.44
N ARG A 133 -1.42 -3.62 6.68
CA ARG A 133 -1.34 -5.04 6.93
C ARG A 133 0.05 -5.63 6.66
N ALA A 134 0.80 -5.08 5.72
CA ALA A 134 2.18 -5.49 5.48
C ALA A 134 3.09 -5.27 6.70
N THR A 135 2.75 -4.32 7.60
CA THR A 135 3.50 -4.09 8.85
C THR A 135 3.46 -5.28 9.83
N LEU A 136 2.55 -6.23 9.62
CA LEU A 136 2.51 -7.47 10.40
C LEU A 136 3.68 -8.41 10.05
N GLN A 137 4.39 -8.13 8.95
CA GLN A 137 5.66 -8.79 8.63
C GLN A 137 6.79 -8.04 9.37
N PRO A 138 7.58 -8.72 10.20
CA PRO A 138 8.57 -8.06 11.06
C PRO A 138 9.70 -7.36 10.30
N GLU A 139 9.88 -7.68 9.03
CA GLU A 139 10.86 -7.06 8.15
C GLU A 139 10.45 -5.66 7.68
N VAL A 140 9.15 -5.33 7.69
CA VAL A 140 8.63 -4.04 7.24
C VAL A 140 8.90 -2.97 8.29
N LYS A 141 9.85 -2.07 8.00
CA LYS A 141 10.38 -1.09 8.97
C LYS A 141 9.58 0.20 9.05
N ALA A 142 8.99 0.61 7.95
CA ALA A 142 8.23 1.86 7.86
C ALA A 142 7.09 1.73 6.85
N THR A 143 5.95 2.37 7.12
CA THR A 143 4.77 2.25 6.27
C THR A 143 3.99 3.55 6.18
N ALA A 144 3.70 3.99 4.94
CA ALA A 144 2.86 5.14 4.64
C ALA A 144 1.47 4.70 4.14
N CYS A 145 0.44 4.94 4.95
CA CYS A 145 -0.94 4.56 4.67
C CYS A 145 -1.74 5.79 4.23
N PHE A 146 -2.05 5.90 2.95
CA PHE A 146 -2.84 7.01 2.42
C PHE A 146 -4.32 6.65 2.36
N TYR A 147 -5.15 7.42 3.05
CA TYR A 147 -6.61 7.27 3.13
C TYR A 147 -7.04 5.80 3.16
N ALA A 148 -6.45 5.06 4.10
CA ALA A 148 -6.61 3.60 4.25
C ALA A 148 -8.04 3.23 4.59
N THR A 149 -8.78 2.67 3.64
CA THR A 149 -10.17 2.27 3.83
C THR A 149 -10.30 1.05 4.74
N ASP A 150 -11.46 0.89 5.32
CA ASP A 150 -11.90 -0.32 6.04
C ASP A 150 -11.14 -0.66 7.33
N LEU A 151 -10.15 0.14 7.77
CA LEU A 151 -9.51 -0.04 9.08
C LEU A 151 -10.50 0.17 10.23
N HIS A 152 -11.33 1.22 10.15
CA HIS A 152 -12.30 1.59 11.19
C HIS A 152 -13.52 0.65 11.23
N THR A 153 -13.82 -0.04 10.13
CA THR A 153 -15.00 -0.94 10.04
C THR A 153 -14.63 -2.41 10.17
N ASN A 154 -13.35 -2.73 10.11
CA ASN A 154 -12.84 -4.11 10.11
C ASN A 154 -13.46 -5.00 9.01
N ILE A 155 -13.70 -4.44 7.81
CA ILE A 155 -14.42 -5.13 6.72
C ILE A 155 -13.46 -5.74 5.66
N ILE A 156 -12.19 -5.94 5.92
CA ILE A 156 -11.47 -6.91 5.10
C ILE A 156 -11.96 -8.30 5.48
N PRO A 157 -12.56 -9.04 4.52
CA PRO A 157 -13.47 -10.12 4.87
C PRO A 157 -12.80 -11.34 5.50
N ASN A 158 -13.63 -12.03 6.20
CA ASN A 158 -13.75 -13.44 6.49
C ASN A 158 -13.17 -14.02 7.77
N LYS A 159 -12.48 -13.32 8.63
CA LYS A 159 -12.24 -13.82 10.00
C LYS A 159 -12.02 -12.66 10.96
N PRO A 160 -13.01 -12.30 11.78
CA PRO A 160 -12.92 -11.16 12.70
C PRO A 160 -11.66 -11.16 13.58
N SER A 161 -11.20 -12.32 14.01
CA SER A 161 -9.98 -12.47 14.82
C SER A 161 -8.65 -12.18 14.06
N GLN A 162 -8.71 -11.97 12.76
CA GLN A 162 -7.54 -11.69 11.91
C GLN A 162 -7.56 -10.28 11.32
N HIS A 163 -8.54 -9.47 11.71
CA HIS A 163 -8.60 -8.08 11.30
C HIS A 163 -7.34 -7.31 11.70
N SER A 164 -6.92 -6.39 10.84
CA SER A 164 -5.66 -5.65 11.01
C SER A 164 -5.60 -4.93 12.37
N MET A 165 -6.70 -4.31 12.80
CA MET A 165 -6.78 -3.58 14.07
C MET A 165 -6.78 -4.49 15.33
N GLN A 166 -6.90 -5.80 15.18
CA GLN A 166 -6.76 -6.76 16.29
C GLN A 166 -5.34 -7.31 16.44
N ARG A 167 -4.46 -6.98 15.48
CA ARG A 167 -3.09 -7.46 15.41
C ARG A 167 -2.06 -6.36 15.65
N LEU A 168 -2.44 -5.28 16.29
CA LEU A 168 -1.58 -4.12 16.54
C LEU A 168 -0.30 -4.47 17.29
N ALA A 169 -0.34 -5.46 18.17
CA ALA A 169 0.84 -5.93 18.92
C ALA A 169 1.94 -6.55 18.03
N ASP A 170 1.59 -6.98 16.81
CA ASP A 170 2.53 -7.57 15.86
C ASP A 170 3.34 -6.51 15.11
N ILE A 171 2.89 -5.26 15.10
CA ILE A 171 3.51 -4.15 14.39
C ILE A 171 4.77 -3.70 15.15
N LYS A 172 5.91 -3.67 14.44
CA LYS A 172 7.21 -3.27 15.00
C LYS A 172 7.79 -2.04 14.31
N GLY A 173 7.40 -1.78 13.07
CA GLY A 173 7.85 -0.65 12.28
C GLY A 173 7.13 0.66 12.60
N GLU A 174 7.63 1.74 12.01
CA GLU A 174 6.99 3.05 12.07
C GLU A 174 5.79 3.13 11.12
N LEU A 175 4.69 3.73 11.59
CA LEU A 175 3.50 4.00 10.80
C LEU A 175 3.36 5.49 10.49
N MET A 176 2.97 5.82 9.26
CA MET A 176 2.48 7.13 8.89
C MET A 176 1.07 7.01 8.33
N MET A 177 0.11 7.64 9.02
CA MET A 177 -1.29 7.62 8.64
C MET A 177 -1.66 8.98 8.04
N ILE A 178 -2.07 8.99 6.77
CA ILE A 178 -2.40 10.22 6.02
C ILE A 178 -3.84 10.16 5.52
N TRP A 179 -4.67 11.15 5.90
CA TRP A 179 -6.11 11.16 5.68
C TRP A 179 -6.59 12.42 4.97
N GLY A 180 -7.70 12.29 4.25
CA GLY A 180 -8.47 13.42 3.76
C GLY A 180 -9.64 13.74 4.71
N LYS A 181 -9.78 15.00 5.16
CA LYS A 181 -10.91 15.41 6.03
C LYS A 181 -12.26 15.37 5.32
N GLN A 182 -12.25 15.51 3.99
CA GLN A 182 -13.45 15.49 3.13
C GLN A 182 -13.73 14.07 2.58
N ASP A 183 -13.07 13.05 3.11
CA ASP A 183 -13.22 11.66 2.68
C ASP A 183 -14.50 11.04 3.25
N ASN A 184 -15.46 10.77 2.36
CA ASN A 184 -16.74 10.14 2.72
C ASN A 184 -16.62 8.64 3.02
N HIS A 185 -15.53 7.98 2.58
CA HIS A 185 -15.28 6.56 2.87
C HIS A 185 -14.75 6.36 4.29
N ILE A 186 -14.10 7.39 4.86
CA ILE A 186 -13.47 7.30 6.18
C ILE A 186 -13.91 8.53 7.01
N PRO A 187 -15.10 8.47 7.64
CA PRO A 187 -15.65 9.60 8.38
C PRO A 187 -14.77 9.96 9.59
N SER A 188 -14.91 11.18 10.10
CA SER A 188 -14.10 11.69 11.22
C SER A 188 -14.16 10.78 12.46
N ALA A 189 -15.32 10.22 12.77
CA ALA A 189 -15.46 9.28 13.87
C ALA A 189 -14.63 7.99 13.65
N GLY A 190 -14.60 7.48 12.41
CA GLY A 190 -13.78 6.32 12.05
C GLY A 190 -12.27 6.61 12.17
N ARG A 191 -11.83 7.80 11.73
CA ARG A 191 -10.42 8.23 11.91
C ARG A 191 -10.06 8.35 13.39
N ALA A 192 -10.94 8.97 14.19
CA ALA A 192 -10.74 9.09 15.63
C ALA A 192 -10.63 7.72 16.33
N GLN A 193 -11.46 6.76 15.92
CA GLN A 193 -11.40 5.38 16.43
C GLN A 193 -10.05 4.71 16.10
N VAL A 194 -9.57 4.81 14.86
CA VAL A 194 -8.27 4.26 14.47
C VAL A 194 -7.15 4.92 15.26
N HIS A 195 -7.13 6.25 15.35
CA HIS A 195 -6.13 7.00 16.12
C HIS A 195 -6.07 6.54 17.57
N GLN A 196 -7.22 6.40 18.22
CA GLN A 196 -7.29 5.95 19.61
C GLN A 196 -6.72 4.54 19.77
N GLN A 197 -7.07 3.62 18.88
CA GLN A 197 -6.57 2.23 18.95
C GLN A 197 -5.04 2.15 18.75
N LEU A 198 -4.47 2.94 17.83
CA LEU A 198 -3.01 3.00 17.65
C LEU A 198 -2.31 3.59 18.89
N THR A 199 -2.93 4.60 19.50
CA THR A 199 -2.44 5.24 20.73
C THR A 199 -2.48 4.27 21.91
N ASP A 200 -3.60 3.57 22.11
CA ASP A 200 -3.77 2.59 23.20
C ASP A 200 -2.81 1.40 23.08
N ALA A 201 -2.49 1.03 21.83
CA ALA A 201 -1.49 0.00 21.52
C ALA A 201 -0.04 0.50 21.66
N ASN A 202 0.17 1.78 22.00
CA ASN A 202 1.49 2.43 22.12
C ASN A 202 2.39 2.22 20.89
N LEU A 203 1.81 2.34 19.68
CA LEU A 203 2.56 2.20 18.44
C LEU A 203 3.38 3.46 18.13
N ASN A 204 4.50 3.27 17.42
CA ASN A 204 5.26 4.37 16.84
C ASN A 204 4.56 4.83 15.55
N PHE A 205 3.81 5.93 15.60
CA PHE A 205 3.12 6.43 14.42
C PHE A 205 3.07 7.96 14.35
N THR A 206 2.98 8.48 13.11
CA THR A 206 2.65 9.87 12.79
C THR A 206 1.27 9.94 12.15
N TRP A 207 0.58 11.07 12.38
CA TRP A 207 -0.80 11.26 11.93
C TRP A 207 -0.98 12.58 11.22
N HIS A 208 -1.49 12.53 9.98
CA HIS A 208 -1.71 13.71 9.15
C HIS A 208 -3.14 13.74 8.63
N GLU A 209 -3.82 14.85 8.78
CA GLU A 209 -5.13 15.10 8.20
C GLU A 209 -5.10 16.31 7.27
N PHE A 210 -5.21 16.06 5.98
CA PHE A 210 -5.28 17.10 4.97
C PHE A 210 -6.72 17.50 4.68
N ASN A 211 -6.94 18.73 4.23
CA ASN A 211 -8.27 19.19 3.81
C ASN A 211 -8.58 18.71 2.37
N GLY A 212 -8.51 17.42 2.14
CA GLY A 212 -8.69 16.75 0.84
C GLY A 212 -9.78 15.69 0.85
N GLN A 213 -10.18 15.27 -0.34
CA GLN A 213 -11.13 14.19 -0.56
C GLN A 213 -10.43 12.83 -0.56
N HIS A 214 -11.21 11.73 -0.65
CA HIS A 214 -10.67 10.40 -0.95
C HIS A 214 -9.92 10.42 -2.28
N ALA A 215 -8.79 9.70 -2.38
CA ALA A 215 -7.98 9.59 -3.59
C ALA A 215 -7.34 10.91 -4.08
N PHE A 216 -7.03 11.85 -3.19
CA PHE A 216 -6.33 13.10 -3.55
C PHE A 216 -4.91 12.89 -4.13
N MET A 217 -4.32 11.70 -3.95
CA MET A 217 -3.01 11.32 -4.54
C MET A 217 -3.13 10.88 -6.01
N ARG A 218 -4.32 10.48 -6.45
CA ARG A 218 -4.53 9.93 -7.79
C ARG A 218 -4.56 11.04 -8.83
N ASP A 219 -3.53 11.15 -9.65
CA ASP A 219 -3.32 12.20 -10.65
C ASP A 219 -4.23 12.11 -11.88
N GLU A 220 -5.36 11.45 -11.74
CA GLU A 220 -6.49 11.41 -12.68
C GLU A 220 -7.83 11.51 -11.92
N GLY A 221 -8.74 12.32 -12.47
CA GLY A 221 -10.09 12.51 -11.94
C GLY A 221 -10.23 13.73 -11.01
N GLU A 222 -11.47 14.01 -10.64
CA GLU A 222 -11.90 15.25 -9.99
C GLU A 222 -11.36 15.44 -8.55
N ARG A 223 -10.90 14.37 -7.91
CA ARG A 223 -10.47 14.38 -6.51
C ARG A 223 -8.98 14.63 -6.35
N TYR A 224 -8.24 14.67 -7.46
CA TYR A 224 -6.82 14.94 -7.41
C TYR A 224 -6.52 16.34 -6.87
N ASP A 225 -5.65 16.41 -5.90
CA ASP A 225 -5.11 17.67 -5.40
C ASP A 225 -3.58 17.63 -5.49
N PRO A 226 -2.98 18.34 -6.46
CA PRO A 226 -1.54 18.28 -6.70
C PRO A 226 -0.71 18.78 -5.52
N GLN A 227 -1.23 19.75 -4.75
CA GLN A 227 -0.52 20.27 -3.59
C GLN A 227 -0.52 19.28 -2.44
N LEU A 228 -1.66 18.65 -2.16
CA LEU A 228 -1.76 17.62 -1.13
C LEU A 228 -0.98 16.36 -1.53
N ALA A 229 -1.00 15.99 -2.80
CA ALA A 229 -0.22 14.86 -3.31
C ALA A 229 1.28 15.10 -3.11
N MET A 230 1.79 16.29 -3.46
CA MET A 230 3.19 16.63 -3.25
C MET A 230 3.58 16.59 -1.76
N ASN A 231 2.73 17.12 -0.88
CA ASN A 231 2.96 17.07 0.57
C ASN A 231 2.99 15.61 1.08
N GLY A 232 2.08 14.77 0.59
CA GLY A 232 2.03 13.36 0.92
C GLY A 232 3.30 12.61 0.52
N TYR A 233 3.78 12.83 -0.71
CA TYR A 233 5.05 12.26 -1.17
C TYR A 233 6.25 12.76 -0.36
N LEU A 234 6.29 14.05 -0.02
CA LEU A 234 7.37 14.62 0.78
C LEU A 234 7.45 13.94 2.16
N LEU A 235 6.33 13.82 2.85
CA LEU A 235 6.26 13.14 4.15
C LEU A 235 6.69 11.67 4.05
N ALA A 236 6.18 10.94 3.06
CA ALA A 236 6.54 9.53 2.87
C ALA A 236 8.03 9.36 2.56
N THR A 237 8.61 10.20 1.69
CA THR A 237 10.04 10.12 1.35
C THR A 237 10.93 10.50 2.53
N GLN A 238 10.53 11.45 3.37
CA GLN A 238 11.25 11.80 4.61
C GLN A 238 11.26 10.62 5.60
N MET A 239 10.10 9.99 5.85
CA MET A 239 10.01 8.82 6.72
C MET A 239 10.87 7.66 6.19
N PHE A 240 10.71 7.29 4.92
CA PHE A 240 11.49 6.19 4.33
C PHE A 240 13.00 6.48 4.32
N GLY A 241 13.40 7.74 4.07
CA GLY A 241 14.80 8.14 4.09
C GLY A 241 15.45 8.04 5.47
N SER A 242 14.64 8.08 6.53
CA SER A 242 15.12 7.93 7.92
C SER A 242 15.10 6.47 8.40
N ALA A 243 14.15 5.67 7.89
CA ALA A 243 13.88 4.32 8.40
C ALA A 243 14.50 3.19 7.57
N LEU A 244 14.78 3.41 6.28
CA LEU A 244 15.25 2.40 5.33
C LEU A 244 16.68 2.66 4.86
#